data_bc4085ecfc31a6fd09f0932650797e23
#
_entry.id   bc4085ecfc31a6fd09f0932650797e23
#
_cell.length_a   1.000
_cell.length_b   1.000
_cell.length_c   1.000
_cell.angle_alpha   90.00
_cell.angle_beta   90.00
_cell.angle_gamma   90.00
#
_symmetry.space_group_name_H-M   'P 1'
#
loop_
_entity.id
_entity.type
_entity.pdbx_description
1 polymer ?
#
loop_
_entity_poly.entity_id
_entity_poly.type
_entity_poly.pdbx_seq_one_letter_code
_entity_poly.pdbx_strand_id
1 'polypeptide(L)'
;MNATKKLILDVINQRKTLIGVGPMSKNCTDVCIELSDTHDVPIMLIPSRRQVDSKSLGGGYSNNWSTEDFSKYVNEKSIKKKVLLCRDHGGPWQNSTEVQKKLDLKSAMASAKASFENDIDSNFHILHIDPSIDIFQNLNIDKILERIYELYEHCYEYASKKNKDILFEIGTEEQSGSTSTFEEIEYFLEKLDSFYIKTKLPKATFVVIQCGTKVVETRNVGSFESPLRVINEVPVEIQLPKTIEICKKFGVLMKEHNGDYLSNESLLWHPRLGIHAVNVAPEFGVVETRS
;
A
#
# COMPACT_ATOMS: atom_id res chain seq x y z
N MET A 1 -12.83 18.72 -1.65
CA MET A 1 -12.14 17.46 -2.06
C MET A 1 -10.68 17.62 -1.73
N ASN A 2 -10.11 16.66 -1.02
CA ASN A 2 -8.69 16.58 -0.64
C ASN A 2 -7.79 16.75 -1.88
N ALA A 3 -6.73 17.57 -1.77
CA ALA A 3 -5.82 17.87 -2.89
C ALA A 3 -5.13 16.60 -3.43
N THR A 4 -4.70 15.71 -2.52
CA THR A 4 -4.11 14.40 -2.89
C THR A 4 -5.11 13.54 -3.65
N LYS A 5 -6.36 13.46 -3.19
CA LYS A 5 -7.41 12.70 -3.89
C LYS A 5 -7.68 13.25 -5.28
N LYS A 6 -7.68 14.58 -5.43
CA LYS A 6 -7.81 15.21 -6.74
C LYS A 6 -6.67 14.81 -7.66
N LEU A 7 -5.43 14.89 -7.19
CA LEU A 7 -4.24 14.51 -7.97
C LEU A 7 -4.31 13.04 -8.43
N ILE A 8 -4.72 12.13 -7.55
CA ILE A 8 -4.93 10.70 -7.88
C ILE A 8 -5.98 10.54 -8.97
N LEU A 9 -7.14 11.16 -8.80
CA LEU A 9 -8.23 11.07 -9.77
C LEU A 9 -7.88 11.68 -11.13
N ASP A 10 -7.11 12.77 -11.16
CA ASP A 10 -6.64 13.40 -12.39
C ASP A 10 -5.74 12.45 -13.21
N VAL A 11 -4.90 11.63 -12.55
CA VAL A 11 -4.08 10.60 -13.20
C VAL A 11 -4.96 9.48 -13.75
N ILE A 12 -5.89 8.98 -12.95
CA ILE A 12 -6.79 7.88 -13.33
C ILE A 12 -7.70 8.29 -14.49
N ASN A 13 -8.23 9.51 -14.47
CA ASN A 13 -9.06 10.04 -15.55
C ASN A 13 -8.30 10.17 -16.88
N GLN A 14 -6.96 10.29 -16.83
CA GLN A 14 -6.10 10.23 -18.01
C GLN A 14 -5.78 8.80 -18.45
N ARG A 15 -6.40 7.79 -17.85
CA ARG A 15 -6.13 6.36 -18.09
C ARG A 15 -4.66 6.02 -17.86
N LYS A 16 -4.09 6.48 -16.77
CA LYS A 16 -2.75 6.15 -16.30
C LYS A 16 -2.83 5.37 -14.99
N THR A 17 -1.87 4.50 -14.76
CA THR A 17 -1.70 3.79 -13.49
C THR A 17 -0.68 4.53 -12.64
N LEU A 18 -1.02 4.80 -11.39
CA LEU A 18 -0.09 5.35 -10.40
C LEU A 18 0.93 4.28 -10.00
N ILE A 19 2.19 4.69 -9.86
CA ILE A 19 3.23 3.80 -9.34
C ILE A 19 3.51 4.13 -7.87
N GLY A 20 3.51 3.08 -7.05
CA GLY A 20 4.02 3.08 -5.69
C GLY A 20 5.41 2.44 -5.66
N VAL A 21 6.38 3.18 -5.17
CA VAL A 21 7.78 2.74 -5.11
C VAL A 21 8.20 2.58 -3.66
N GLY A 22 8.59 1.36 -3.28
CA GLY A 22 9.26 1.11 -2.00
C GLY A 22 10.63 1.80 -1.96
N PRO A 23 10.90 2.68 -0.99
CA PRO A 23 12.18 3.39 -0.91
C PRO A 23 13.29 2.46 -0.42
N MET A 24 13.80 1.60 -1.32
CA MET A 24 14.80 0.58 -0.99
C MET A 24 16.13 1.20 -0.55
N SER A 25 16.44 2.40 -1.05
CA SER A 25 17.64 3.15 -0.73
C SER A 25 17.41 4.66 -0.89
N LYS A 26 18.42 5.44 -0.51
CA LYS A 26 18.46 6.87 -0.77
C LYS A 26 18.48 7.16 -2.30
N ASN A 27 19.24 6.40 -3.07
CA ASN A 27 19.32 6.57 -4.53
C ASN A 27 17.97 6.28 -5.19
N CYS A 28 17.29 5.21 -4.79
CA CYS A 28 15.94 4.90 -5.25
C CYS A 28 14.97 6.07 -4.96
N THR A 29 15.02 6.64 -3.76
CA THR A 29 14.22 7.80 -3.39
C THR A 29 14.55 9.02 -4.25
N ASP A 30 15.82 9.30 -4.48
CA ASP A 30 16.30 10.42 -5.29
C ASP A 30 15.82 10.33 -6.74
N VAL A 31 15.91 9.15 -7.34
CA VAL A 31 15.42 8.89 -8.71
C VAL A 31 13.90 9.10 -8.80
N CYS A 32 13.14 8.66 -7.81
CA CYS A 32 11.68 8.90 -7.79
C CYS A 32 11.35 10.39 -7.74
N ILE A 33 12.06 11.17 -6.93
CA ILE A 33 11.88 12.62 -6.86
C ILE A 33 12.24 13.27 -8.19
N GLU A 34 13.39 12.92 -8.76
CA GLU A 34 13.87 13.45 -10.06
C GLU A 34 12.88 13.15 -11.20
N LEU A 35 12.41 11.90 -11.30
CA LEU A 35 11.43 11.51 -12.33
C LEU A 35 10.10 12.24 -12.15
N SER A 36 9.61 12.36 -10.91
CA SER A 36 8.39 13.10 -10.60
C SER A 36 8.50 14.57 -11.00
N ASP A 37 9.60 15.21 -10.66
CA ASP A 37 9.84 16.61 -10.99
C ASP A 37 10.11 16.84 -12.49
N THR A 38 10.86 15.95 -13.15
CA THR A 38 11.18 16.06 -14.58
C THR A 38 9.94 15.87 -15.45
N HIS A 39 9.18 14.80 -15.20
CA HIS A 39 8.02 14.43 -16.03
C HIS A 39 6.69 15.03 -15.56
N ASP A 40 6.73 15.77 -14.45
CA ASP A 40 5.54 16.39 -13.88
C ASP A 40 4.42 15.39 -13.53
N VAL A 41 4.79 14.22 -13.03
CA VAL A 41 3.88 13.12 -12.69
C VAL A 41 3.94 12.80 -11.19
N PRO A 42 2.83 12.40 -10.56
CA PRO A 42 2.87 11.94 -9.19
C PRO A 42 3.50 10.55 -9.11
N ILE A 43 4.34 10.37 -8.10
CA ILE A 43 4.90 9.07 -7.69
C ILE A 43 4.59 8.90 -6.20
N MET A 44 4.08 7.73 -5.82
CA MET A 44 3.89 7.37 -4.43
C MET A 44 5.18 6.74 -3.90
N LEU A 45 5.80 7.30 -2.88
CA LEU A 45 6.81 6.63 -2.08
C LEU A 45 6.11 5.88 -0.95
N ILE A 46 6.26 4.55 -0.95
CA ILE A 46 5.48 3.63 -0.12
C ILE A 46 6.36 2.86 0.90
N PRO A 47 7.01 3.54 1.86
CA PRO A 47 7.78 2.84 2.88
C PRO A 47 6.90 1.95 3.76
N SER A 48 7.29 0.68 3.89
CA SER A 48 6.78 -0.18 4.94
C SER A 48 7.38 0.20 6.30
N ARG A 49 6.78 -0.27 7.41
CA ARG A 49 7.32 -0.06 8.75
C ARG A 49 8.71 -0.68 8.98
N ARG A 50 9.14 -1.60 8.10
CA ARG A 50 10.52 -2.15 8.12
C ARG A 50 11.51 -1.21 7.43
N GLN A 51 11.08 -0.53 6.35
CA GLN A 51 11.92 0.37 5.58
C GLN A 51 12.11 1.72 6.29
N VAL A 52 11.04 2.28 6.82
CA VAL A 52 11.00 3.57 7.51
C VAL A 52 9.93 3.49 8.59
N ASP A 53 10.29 3.75 9.84
CA ASP A 53 9.33 3.84 10.95
C ASP A 53 9.70 5.00 11.87
N SER A 54 8.85 5.32 12.82
CA SER A 54 9.08 6.36 13.82
C SER A 54 10.42 6.19 14.54
N LYS A 55 11.08 7.30 14.82
CA LYS A 55 12.32 7.30 15.60
C LYS A 55 12.14 6.63 16.98
N SER A 56 11.00 6.83 17.62
CA SER A 56 10.65 6.22 18.90
C SER A 56 10.47 4.69 18.80
N LEU A 57 10.20 4.15 17.62
CA LEU A 57 10.05 2.74 17.32
C LEU A 57 11.32 2.11 16.71
N GLY A 58 12.41 2.88 16.62
CA GLY A 58 13.71 2.40 16.16
C GLY A 58 14.07 2.75 14.72
N GLY A 59 13.22 3.49 14.00
CA GLY A 59 13.45 3.81 12.59
C GLY A 59 13.33 2.60 11.68
N GLY A 60 13.88 2.70 10.48
CA GLY A 60 13.86 1.63 9.49
C GLY A 60 15.23 1.35 8.87
N TYR A 61 15.32 0.27 8.07
CA TYR A 61 16.59 -0.10 7.45
C TYR A 61 16.97 0.76 6.24
N SER A 62 15.99 1.43 5.60
CA SER A 62 16.26 2.25 4.42
C SER A 62 16.99 3.53 4.84
N ASN A 63 18.27 3.62 4.51
CA ASN A 63 19.15 4.74 4.83
C ASN A 63 19.12 5.16 6.33
N ASN A 64 18.74 4.25 7.23
CA ASN A 64 18.51 4.54 8.66
C ASN A 64 17.52 5.68 8.92
N TRP A 65 16.59 5.92 8.01
CA TRP A 65 15.60 6.96 8.16
C TRP A 65 14.56 6.65 9.24
N SER A 66 14.29 7.66 10.05
CA SER A 66 13.01 7.74 10.73
C SER A 66 11.93 8.29 9.79
N THR A 67 10.65 8.12 10.16
CA THR A 67 9.52 8.70 9.41
C THR A 67 9.70 10.22 9.25
N GLU A 68 10.13 10.88 10.31
CA GLU A 68 10.36 12.33 10.34
C GLU A 68 11.48 12.75 9.39
N ASP A 69 12.62 12.04 9.43
CA ASP A 69 13.77 12.32 8.58
C ASP A 69 13.46 12.07 7.11
N PHE A 70 12.76 10.97 6.81
CA PHE A 70 12.34 10.62 5.46
C PHE A 70 11.39 11.68 4.88
N SER A 71 10.36 12.03 5.63
CA SER A 71 9.40 13.07 5.21
C SER A 71 10.09 14.40 4.96
N LYS A 72 10.95 14.84 5.89
CA LYS A 72 11.74 16.06 5.73
C LYS A 72 12.58 16.02 4.46
N TYR A 73 13.33 14.93 4.27
CA TYR A 73 14.21 14.74 3.11
C TYR A 73 13.44 14.86 1.78
N VAL A 74 12.35 14.14 1.64
CA VAL A 74 11.52 14.17 0.41
C VAL A 74 10.92 15.55 0.20
N ASN A 75 10.39 16.16 1.25
CA ASN A 75 9.77 17.48 1.16
C ASN A 75 10.78 18.61 0.82
N GLU A 76 12.01 18.52 1.30
CA GLU A 76 13.05 19.51 0.96
C GLU A 76 13.53 19.35 -0.50
N LYS A 77 13.61 18.13 -1.00
CA LYS A 77 14.18 17.81 -2.31
C LYS A 77 13.19 17.93 -3.47
N SER A 78 11.94 17.54 -3.29
CA SER A 78 10.92 17.62 -4.34
C SER A 78 10.54 19.07 -4.62
N ILE A 79 10.72 19.49 -5.87
CA ILE A 79 10.45 20.87 -6.34
C ILE A 79 8.96 21.03 -6.63
N LYS A 80 8.38 20.13 -7.43
CA LYS A 80 6.98 20.23 -7.86
C LYS A 80 5.97 19.70 -6.85
N LYS A 81 6.45 19.11 -5.75
CA LYS A 81 5.61 18.59 -4.66
C LYS A 81 4.55 17.58 -5.13
N LYS A 82 4.87 16.77 -6.12
CA LYS A 82 4.00 15.70 -6.63
C LYS A 82 4.36 14.32 -6.09
N VAL A 83 5.45 14.21 -5.33
CA VAL A 83 5.77 12.97 -4.62
C VAL A 83 4.82 12.82 -3.43
N LEU A 84 4.10 11.71 -3.39
CA LEU A 84 3.17 11.39 -2.31
C LEU A 84 3.85 10.44 -1.32
N LEU A 85 3.84 10.80 -0.05
CA LEU A 85 4.30 9.91 1.03
C LEU A 85 3.12 9.03 1.46
N CYS A 86 3.30 7.72 1.36
CA CYS A 86 2.25 6.75 1.63
C CYS A 86 2.81 5.66 2.54
N ARG A 87 2.17 5.37 3.67
CA ARG A 87 2.54 4.19 4.46
C ARG A 87 2.16 2.93 3.68
N ASP A 88 3.06 1.96 3.60
CA ASP A 88 2.81 0.62 3.10
C ASP A 88 2.86 -0.37 4.27
N HIS A 89 1.99 -1.38 4.26
CA HIS A 89 1.90 -2.39 5.33
C HIS A 89 1.94 -1.79 6.74
N GLY A 90 0.99 -0.90 7.04
CA GLY A 90 0.82 -0.32 8.38
C GLY A 90 -0.09 -1.20 9.25
N GLY A 91 0.46 -1.74 10.32
CA GLY A 91 -0.29 -2.61 11.22
C GLY A 91 0.61 -3.23 12.30
N PRO A 92 0.02 -4.07 13.18
CA PRO A 92 0.78 -4.78 14.19
C PRO A 92 1.74 -5.81 13.54
N TRP A 93 2.89 -6.02 14.17
CA TRP A 93 3.97 -6.93 13.75
C TRP A 93 4.55 -6.66 12.36
N GLN A 94 4.23 -5.52 11.77
CA GLN A 94 4.89 -5.03 10.54
C GLN A 94 6.27 -4.43 10.82
N ASN A 95 6.59 -4.09 12.08
CA ASN A 95 7.92 -3.68 12.51
C ASN A 95 8.74 -4.90 13.00
N SER A 96 10.00 -5.00 12.57
CA SER A 96 10.88 -6.14 12.92
C SER A 96 11.09 -6.30 14.42
N THR A 97 11.15 -5.20 15.18
CA THR A 97 11.32 -5.20 16.64
C THR A 97 10.14 -5.84 17.35
N GLU A 98 8.93 -5.62 16.87
CA GLU A 98 7.71 -6.22 17.44
C GLU A 98 7.72 -7.74 17.30
N VAL A 99 8.16 -8.24 16.14
CA VAL A 99 8.30 -9.66 15.86
C VAL A 99 9.40 -10.29 16.72
N GLN A 100 10.58 -9.65 16.78
CA GLN A 100 11.71 -10.14 17.57
C GLN A 100 11.41 -10.21 19.06
N LYS A 101 10.72 -9.19 19.59
CA LYS A 101 10.30 -9.14 20.99
C LYS A 101 9.03 -9.94 21.28
N LYS A 102 8.41 -10.53 20.26
CA LYS A 102 7.15 -11.27 20.37
C LYS A 102 6.09 -10.49 21.15
N LEU A 103 5.87 -9.22 20.77
CA LEU A 103 4.87 -8.40 21.43
C LEU A 103 3.49 -9.05 21.34
N ASP A 104 2.72 -8.97 22.43
CA ASP A 104 1.32 -9.37 22.40
C ASP A 104 0.49 -8.44 21.49
N LEU A 105 -0.73 -8.86 21.15
CA LEU A 105 -1.61 -8.11 20.25
C LEU A 105 -1.85 -6.67 20.72
N LYS A 106 -2.10 -6.48 22.01
CA LYS A 106 -2.37 -5.15 22.57
C LYS A 106 -1.17 -4.22 22.41
N SER A 107 0.02 -4.71 22.68
CA SER A 107 1.28 -3.96 22.55
C SER A 107 1.62 -3.70 21.09
N ALA A 108 1.43 -4.67 20.19
CA ALA A 108 1.67 -4.52 18.77
C ALA A 108 0.67 -3.54 18.12
N MET A 109 -0.61 -3.57 18.51
CA MET A 109 -1.62 -2.59 18.07
C MET A 109 -1.30 -1.18 18.58
N ALA A 110 -0.85 -1.02 19.82
CA ALA A 110 -0.42 0.26 20.35
C ALA A 110 0.80 0.83 19.58
N SER A 111 1.75 -0.03 19.24
CA SER A 111 2.90 0.34 18.41
C SER A 111 2.50 0.75 17.00
N ALA A 112 1.57 0.02 16.38
CA ALA A 112 1.03 0.38 15.07
C ALA A 112 0.32 1.75 15.08
N LYS A 113 -0.49 2.02 16.12
CA LYS A 113 -1.12 3.32 16.32
C LYS A 113 -0.09 4.44 16.44
N ALA A 114 0.95 4.26 17.24
CA ALA A 114 2.02 5.24 17.40
C ALA A 114 2.80 5.49 16.08
N SER A 115 3.00 4.45 15.27
CA SER A 115 3.58 4.58 13.93
C SER A 115 2.71 5.45 13.03
N PHE A 116 1.41 5.18 12.95
CA PHE A 116 0.46 5.99 12.16
C PHE A 116 0.34 7.43 12.66
N GLU A 117 0.34 7.65 13.96
CA GLU A 117 0.35 9.02 14.52
C GLU A 117 1.56 9.80 14.03
N ASN A 118 2.72 9.16 14.01
CA ASN A 118 3.94 9.77 13.51
C ASN A 118 3.91 10.02 12.00
N ASP A 119 3.33 9.11 11.21
CA ASP A 119 3.10 9.32 9.78
C ASP A 119 2.20 10.55 9.54
N ILE A 120 1.11 10.67 10.30
CA ILE A 120 0.19 11.81 10.23
C ILE A 120 0.92 13.11 10.60
N ASP A 121 1.67 13.13 11.71
CA ASP A 121 2.44 14.30 12.14
C ASP A 121 3.52 14.68 11.11
N SER A 122 4.08 13.68 10.41
CA SER A 122 5.08 13.83 9.33
C SER A 122 4.48 14.13 7.95
N ASN A 123 3.18 14.44 7.86
CA ASN A 123 2.46 14.79 6.63
C ASN A 123 2.47 13.68 5.56
N PHE A 124 2.34 12.42 5.95
CA PHE A 124 2.00 11.37 5.00
C PHE A 124 0.61 11.62 4.43
N HIS A 125 0.43 11.29 3.16
CA HIS A 125 -0.79 11.56 2.39
C HIS A 125 -1.78 10.41 2.43
N ILE A 126 -1.25 9.16 2.47
CA ILE A 126 -2.05 7.92 2.44
C ILE A 126 -1.53 6.98 3.52
N LEU A 127 -2.44 6.36 4.25
CA LEU A 127 -2.12 5.34 5.24
C LEU A 127 -2.71 4.01 4.81
N HIS A 128 -1.86 3.01 4.56
CA HIS A 128 -2.27 1.64 4.30
C HIS A 128 -2.45 0.90 5.62
N ILE A 129 -3.68 0.58 5.93
CA ILE A 129 -4.04 -0.21 7.11
C ILE A 129 -4.07 -1.69 6.72
N ASP A 130 -3.04 -2.42 7.16
CA ASP A 130 -2.86 -3.84 6.91
C ASP A 130 -2.51 -4.58 8.20
N PRO A 131 -3.50 -5.01 8.99
CA PRO A 131 -3.29 -5.80 10.20
C PRO A 131 -3.35 -7.31 9.96
N SER A 132 -3.01 -7.78 8.75
CA SER A 132 -3.12 -9.18 8.35
C SER A 132 -2.11 -10.10 9.04
N ILE A 133 -1.00 -9.55 9.55
CA ILE A 133 0.02 -10.35 10.25
C ILE A 133 -0.40 -10.63 11.68
N ASP A 134 -0.24 -11.91 12.09
CA ASP A 134 -0.27 -12.33 13.49
C ASP A 134 0.79 -13.43 13.68
N ILE A 135 1.74 -13.19 14.60
CA ILE A 135 2.85 -14.13 14.85
C ILE A 135 2.48 -15.32 15.74
N PHE A 136 1.25 -15.34 16.25
CA PHE A 136 0.77 -16.38 17.18
C PHE A 136 -0.33 -17.25 16.59
N GLN A 137 -1.05 -16.78 15.56
CA GLN A 137 -2.19 -17.48 14.98
C GLN A 137 -2.45 -17.07 13.53
N ASN A 138 -3.09 -17.95 12.78
CA ASN A 138 -3.67 -17.58 11.49
C ASN A 138 -4.98 -16.83 11.72
N LEU A 139 -5.13 -15.69 11.05
CA LEU A 139 -6.32 -14.85 11.16
C LEU A 139 -7.36 -15.27 10.11
N ASN A 140 -8.62 -15.23 10.52
CA ASN A 140 -9.72 -15.19 9.57
C ASN A 140 -10.04 -13.73 9.19
N ILE A 141 -10.81 -13.54 8.14
CA ILE A 141 -11.14 -12.22 7.60
C ILE A 141 -11.87 -11.32 8.62
N ASP A 142 -12.72 -11.89 9.49
CA ASP A 142 -13.46 -11.10 10.47
C ASP A 142 -12.53 -10.51 11.53
N LYS A 143 -11.53 -11.26 12.00
CA LYS A 143 -10.52 -10.75 12.93
C LYS A 143 -9.63 -9.68 12.30
N ILE A 144 -9.33 -9.81 11.01
CA ILE A 144 -8.61 -8.78 10.27
C ILE A 144 -9.47 -7.50 10.19
N LEU A 145 -10.74 -7.64 9.86
CA LEU A 145 -11.69 -6.53 9.81
C LEU A 145 -11.83 -5.80 11.15
N GLU A 146 -11.94 -6.52 12.28
CA GLU A 146 -11.98 -5.92 13.61
C GLU A 146 -10.75 -5.03 13.87
N ARG A 147 -9.56 -5.49 13.52
CA ARG A 147 -8.32 -4.71 13.65
C ARG A 147 -8.28 -3.52 12.69
N ILE A 148 -8.78 -3.69 11.46
CA ILE A 148 -8.90 -2.60 10.49
C ILE A 148 -9.79 -1.49 11.06
N TYR A 149 -10.97 -1.84 11.60
CA TYR A 149 -11.90 -0.85 12.15
C TYR A 149 -11.26 -0.05 13.27
N GLU A 150 -10.60 -0.72 14.21
CA GLU A 150 -9.90 -0.08 15.33
C GLU A 150 -8.80 0.88 14.86
N LEU A 151 -7.96 0.47 13.91
CA LEU A 151 -6.88 1.32 13.39
C LEU A 151 -7.42 2.47 12.55
N TYR A 152 -8.45 2.23 11.74
CA TYR A 152 -9.08 3.23 10.89
C TYR A 152 -9.71 4.36 11.70
N GLU A 153 -10.52 4.02 12.69
CA GLU A 153 -11.13 4.98 13.62
C GLU A 153 -10.04 5.80 14.33
N HIS A 154 -9.04 5.12 14.88
CA HIS A 154 -7.93 5.77 15.57
C HIS A 154 -7.19 6.78 14.67
N CYS A 155 -6.80 6.37 13.47
CA CYS A 155 -6.08 7.24 12.53
C CYS A 155 -6.91 8.44 12.09
N TYR A 156 -8.21 8.22 11.82
CA TYR A 156 -9.11 9.29 11.43
C TYR A 156 -9.31 10.30 12.56
N GLU A 157 -9.56 9.83 13.78
CA GLU A 157 -9.71 10.71 14.95
C GLU A 157 -8.44 11.51 15.23
N TYR A 158 -7.28 10.86 15.16
CA TYR A 158 -6.00 11.53 15.38
C TYR A 158 -5.75 12.61 14.32
N ALA A 159 -5.92 12.27 13.04
CA ALA A 159 -5.76 13.22 11.94
C ALA A 159 -6.73 14.41 12.08
N SER A 160 -7.99 14.15 12.45
CA SER A 160 -9.01 15.19 12.69
C SER A 160 -8.61 16.13 13.81
N LYS A 161 -8.13 15.61 14.94
CA LYS A 161 -7.61 16.41 16.07
C LYS A 161 -6.42 17.29 15.67
N LYS A 162 -5.62 16.84 14.71
CA LYS A 162 -4.45 17.57 14.18
C LYS A 162 -4.77 18.48 12.99
N ASN A 163 -6.03 18.53 12.53
CA ASN A 163 -6.44 19.21 11.31
C ASN A 163 -5.63 18.77 10.08
N LYS A 164 -5.33 17.44 10.00
CA LYS A 164 -4.65 16.83 8.88
C LYS A 164 -5.65 16.10 7.98
N ASP A 165 -5.47 16.26 6.68
CA ASP A 165 -6.31 15.65 5.67
C ASP A 165 -5.58 14.44 5.07
N ILE A 166 -5.96 13.25 5.47
CA ILE A 166 -5.34 11.98 5.07
C ILE A 166 -6.29 11.14 4.23
N LEU A 167 -5.74 10.28 3.40
CA LEU A 167 -6.45 9.24 2.68
C LEU A 167 -6.10 7.87 3.26
N PHE A 168 -7.00 6.92 3.05
CA PHE A 168 -6.80 5.55 3.50
C PHE A 168 -6.67 4.60 2.32
N GLU A 169 -5.84 3.61 2.53
CA GLU A 169 -5.69 2.41 1.73
C GLU A 169 -5.86 1.22 2.66
N ILE A 170 -6.49 0.16 2.20
CA ILE A 170 -6.75 -1.03 3.00
C ILE A 170 -6.28 -2.26 2.25
N GLY A 171 -5.62 -3.17 2.93
CA GLY A 171 -5.22 -4.48 2.42
C GLY A 171 -5.50 -5.59 3.44
N THR A 172 -5.69 -6.77 2.91
CA THR A 172 -5.76 -8.02 3.67
C THR A 172 -4.69 -8.98 3.19
N GLU A 173 -3.60 -8.42 2.68
CA GLU A 173 -2.60 -9.18 1.95
C GLU A 173 -1.94 -10.19 2.87
N GLU A 174 -2.33 -11.44 2.71
CA GLU A 174 -1.49 -12.50 3.20
C GLU A 174 -0.17 -12.48 2.42
N GLN A 175 0.94 -12.45 3.13
CA GLN A 175 2.28 -12.59 2.53
C GLN A 175 2.47 -13.95 1.83
N SER A 176 1.47 -14.83 1.91
CA SER A 176 1.42 -16.12 1.24
C SER A 176 1.39 -16.04 -0.28
N GLY A 177 1.02 -14.87 -0.83
CA GLY A 177 0.92 -14.67 -2.27
C GLY A 177 -0.20 -15.48 -2.91
N SER A 178 -1.23 -15.87 -2.15
CA SER A 178 -2.45 -16.43 -2.70
C SER A 178 -3.38 -15.31 -3.16
N THR A 179 -4.06 -15.55 -4.27
CA THR A 179 -5.07 -14.61 -4.77
C THR A 179 -6.38 -14.83 -4.03
N SER A 180 -6.96 -13.76 -3.49
CA SER A 180 -8.29 -13.80 -2.87
C SER A 180 -9.36 -14.19 -3.88
N THR A 181 -10.35 -14.97 -3.46
CA THR A 181 -11.50 -15.28 -4.31
C THR A 181 -12.40 -14.05 -4.48
N PHE A 182 -13.25 -14.04 -5.50
CA PHE A 182 -14.21 -12.96 -5.70
C PHE A 182 -15.15 -12.79 -4.52
N GLU A 183 -15.59 -13.91 -3.96
CA GLU A 183 -16.48 -13.98 -2.80
C GLU A 183 -15.81 -13.38 -1.56
N GLU A 184 -14.52 -13.64 -1.34
CA GLU A 184 -13.75 -13.06 -0.24
C GLU A 184 -13.60 -11.55 -0.41
N ILE A 185 -13.23 -11.07 -1.61
CA ILE A 185 -13.11 -9.65 -1.92
C ILE A 185 -14.46 -8.93 -1.73
N GLU A 186 -15.54 -9.52 -2.25
CA GLU A 186 -16.88 -8.92 -2.14
C GLU A 186 -17.34 -8.88 -0.68
N TYR A 187 -17.19 -9.97 0.07
CA TYR A 187 -17.48 -10.02 1.50
C TYR A 187 -16.71 -8.97 2.28
N PHE A 188 -15.42 -8.87 2.05
CA PHE A 188 -14.55 -7.88 2.69
C PHE A 188 -15.02 -6.45 2.43
N LEU A 189 -15.31 -6.12 1.18
CA LEU A 189 -15.77 -4.78 0.81
C LEU A 189 -17.18 -4.47 1.32
N GLU A 190 -18.08 -5.46 1.38
CA GLU A 190 -19.41 -5.30 2.01
C GLU A 190 -19.30 -4.97 3.50
N LYS A 191 -18.41 -5.65 4.22
CA LYS A 191 -18.18 -5.36 5.64
C LYS A 191 -17.61 -3.97 5.86
N LEU A 192 -16.65 -3.55 5.03
CA LEU A 192 -16.10 -2.20 5.06
C LEU A 192 -17.16 -1.15 4.73
N ASP A 193 -17.98 -1.37 3.72
CA ASP A 193 -19.04 -0.43 3.36
C ASP A 193 -20.04 -0.25 4.51
N SER A 194 -20.41 -1.34 5.14
CA SER A 194 -21.26 -1.33 6.35
C SER A 194 -20.64 -0.55 7.50
N PHE A 195 -19.33 -0.70 7.70
CA PHE A 195 -18.56 0.05 8.68
C PHE A 195 -18.58 1.56 8.39
N TYR A 196 -18.31 1.97 7.15
CA TYR A 196 -18.33 3.38 6.75
C TYR A 196 -19.72 4.01 6.91
N ILE A 197 -20.78 3.29 6.55
CA ILE A 197 -22.16 3.76 6.73
C ILE A 197 -22.48 3.96 8.21
N LYS A 198 -22.11 3.00 9.06
CA LYS A 198 -22.37 3.04 10.51
C LYS A 198 -21.61 4.17 11.20
N THR A 199 -20.34 4.33 10.90
CA THR A 199 -19.44 5.28 11.57
C THR A 199 -19.44 6.67 10.92
N LYS A 200 -19.97 6.80 9.69
CA LYS A 200 -19.90 8.01 8.86
C LYS A 200 -18.46 8.45 8.53
N LEU A 201 -17.52 7.52 8.60
CA LEU A 201 -16.15 7.76 8.19
C LEU A 201 -16.03 7.79 6.65
N PRO A 202 -15.04 8.51 6.10
CA PRO A 202 -14.80 8.51 4.66
C PRO A 202 -14.39 7.09 4.22
N LYS A 203 -14.77 6.70 3.00
CA LYS A 203 -14.32 5.44 2.41
C LYS A 203 -12.83 5.49 2.10
N ALA A 204 -12.15 4.33 2.19
CA ALA A 204 -10.79 4.19 1.69
C ALA A 204 -10.71 4.58 0.20
N THR A 205 -9.58 5.14 -0.18
CA THR A 205 -9.31 5.49 -1.59
C THR A 205 -8.92 4.27 -2.38
N PHE A 206 -8.03 3.44 -1.83
CA PHE A 206 -7.56 2.22 -2.45
C PHE A 206 -7.90 0.99 -1.61
N VAL A 207 -8.13 -0.11 -2.31
CA VAL A 207 -8.01 -1.46 -1.76
C VAL A 207 -6.85 -2.15 -2.48
N VAL A 208 -5.96 -2.76 -1.70
CA VAL A 208 -4.81 -3.50 -2.23
C VAL A 208 -5.23 -4.94 -2.46
N ILE A 209 -5.03 -5.41 -3.66
CA ILE A 209 -5.42 -6.76 -4.08
C ILE A 209 -4.30 -7.35 -4.93
N GLN A 210 -3.97 -8.59 -4.69
CA GLN A 210 -3.08 -9.35 -5.55
C GLN A 210 -3.89 -10.09 -6.62
N CYS A 211 -3.63 -9.75 -7.89
CA CYS A 211 -4.39 -10.27 -8.99
C CYS A 211 -3.51 -10.44 -10.23
N GLY A 212 -3.10 -11.67 -10.52
CA GLY A 212 -2.26 -11.97 -11.68
C GLY A 212 -0.77 -11.68 -11.51
N THR A 213 -0.35 -11.23 -10.33
CA THR A 213 1.06 -10.98 -9.96
C THR A 213 1.46 -11.90 -8.83
N LYS A 214 2.70 -12.40 -8.86
CA LYS A 214 3.30 -13.18 -7.78
C LYS A 214 4.81 -13.11 -7.87
N VAL A 215 5.44 -12.53 -6.88
CA VAL A 215 6.91 -12.44 -6.85
C VAL A 215 7.49 -13.66 -6.14
N VAL A 216 8.41 -14.35 -6.82
CA VAL A 216 9.23 -15.42 -6.26
C VAL A 216 10.68 -15.10 -6.57
N GLU A 217 11.48 -14.86 -5.54
CA GLU A 217 12.87 -14.39 -5.65
C GLU A 217 12.97 -13.11 -6.49
N THR A 218 13.51 -13.22 -7.72
CA THR A 218 13.72 -12.10 -8.65
C THR A 218 12.92 -12.27 -9.94
N ARG A 219 11.72 -12.81 -9.86
CA ARG A 219 10.80 -13.02 -10.99
C ARG A 219 9.36 -12.78 -10.57
N ASN A 220 8.58 -12.30 -11.52
CA ASN A 220 7.13 -12.38 -11.43
C ASN A 220 6.67 -13.68 -12.08
N VAL A 221 6.00 -14.53 -11.32
CA VAL A 221 5.48 -15.83 -11.77
C VAL A 221 3.95 -15.85 -11.82
N GLY A 222 3.32 -14.69 -11.64
CA GLY A 222 1.89 -14.53 -11.77
C GLY A 222 1.41 -14.69 -13.23
N SER A 223 0.09 -14.81 -13.41
CA SER A 223 -0.50 -15.09 -14.72
C SER A 223 -0.34 -13.95 -15.75
N PHE A 224 0.13 -12.74 -15.32
CA PHE A 224 0.56 -11.70 -16.25
C PHE A 224 1.83 -12.07 -17.03
N GLU A 225 2.77 -12.77 -16.41
CA GLU A 225 4.08 -13.07 -16.99
C GLU A 225 4.22 -14.53 -17.40
N SER A 226 3.50 -15.43 -16.77
CA SER A 226 3.66 -16.85 -17.00
C SER A 226 2.77 -17.34 -18.14
N PRO A 227 3.35 -17.95 -19.20
CA PRO A 227 2.57 -18.64 -20.22
C PRO A 227 1.98 -19.96 -19.68
N LEU A 228 2.48 -20.46 -18.56
CA LEU A 228 2.02 -21.67 -17.90
C LEU A 228 0.99 -21.29 -16.84
N ARG A 229 -0.24 -21.71 -17.05
CA ARG A 229 -1.31 -21.52 -16.08
C ARG A 229 -1.17 -22.55 -14.95
N VAL A 230 -1.23 -22.08 -13.73
CA VAL A 230 -1.31 -22.97 -12.56
C VAL A 230 -2.70 -23.62 -12.56
N ILE A 231 -2.75 -24.93 -12.32
CA ILE A 231 -4.03 -25.65 -12.23
C ILE A 231 -4.87 -25.02 -11.11
N ASN A 232 -6.11 -24.72 -11.41
CA ASN A 232 -7.09 -24.03 -10.54
C ASN A 232 -6.86 -22.52 -10.30
N GLU A 233 -5.90 -21.89 -10.94
CA GLU A 233 -5.79 -20.43 -10.92
C GLU A 233 -6.74 -19.82 -11.97
N VAL A 234 -7.52 -18.83 -11.55
CA VAL A 234 -8.35 -18.07 -12.48
C VAL A 234 -7.45 -17.22 -13.38
N PRO A 235 -7.59 -17.32 -14.72
CA PRO A 235 -6.78 -16.49 -15.61
C PRO A 235 -6.95 -15.00 -15.33
N VAL A 236 -5.85 -14.25 -15.42
CA VAL A 236 -5.86 -12.80 -15.14
C VAL A 236 -6.86 -12.05 -16.00
N GLU A 237 -7.09 -12.52 -17.23
CA GLU A 237 -8.08 -11.94 -18.18
C GLU A 237 -9.52 -12.03 -17.67
N ILE A 238 -9.80 -12.96 -16.76
CA ILE A 238 -11.11 -13.12 -16.12
C ILE A 238 -11.09 -12.46 -14.73
N GLN A 239 -10.02 -12.71 -13.98
CA GLN A 239 -9.89 -12.30 -12.59
C GLN A 239 -9.87 -10.77 -12.46
N LEU A 240 -9.02 -10.10 -13.23
CA LEU A 240 -8.79 -8.68 -13.10
C LEU A 240 -10.02 -7.82 -13.43
N PRO A 241 -10.70 -8.02 -14.60
CA PRO A 241 -11.89 -7.23 -14.92
C PRO A 241 -12.99 -7.38 -13.85
N LYS A 242 -13.20 -8.59 -13.33
CA LYS A 242 -14.19 -8.84 -12.31
C LYS A 242 -13.81 -8.20 -10.96
N THR A 243 -12.55 -8.26 -10.58
CA THR A 243 -12.05 -7.57 -9.38
C THR A 243 -12.23 -6.05 -9.47
N ILE A 244 -11.92 -5.46 -10.63
CA ILE A 244 -12.13 -4.02 -10.87
C ILE A 244 -13.63 -3.67 -10.82
N GLU A 245 -14.49 -4.52 -11.35
CA GLU A 245 -15.95 -4.32 -11.27
C GLU A 245 -16.45 -4.34 -9.82
N ILE A 246 -15.97 -5.28 -9.00
CA ILE A 246 -16.27 -5.34 -7.57
C ILE A 246 -15.79 -4.06 -6.88
N CYS A 247 -14.55 -3.64 -7.10
CA CYS A 247 -14.02 -2.39 -6.52
C CYS A 247 -14.88 -1.18 -6.89
N LYS A 248 -15.29 -1.10 -8.16
CA LYS A 248 -16.17 -0.04 -8.67
C LYS A 248 -17.56 -0.06 -8.00
N LYS A 249 -18.15 -1.24 -7.78
CA LYS A 249 -19.42 -1.41 -7.06
C LYS A 249 -19.38 -0.75 -5.68
N PHE A 250 -18.26 -0.89 -4.97
CA PHE A 250 -18.07 -0.32 -3.62
C PHE A 250 -17.46 1.10 -3.61
N GLY A 251 -17.13 1.64 -4.77
CA GLY A 251 -16.59 3.00 -4.91
C GLY A 251 -15.16 3.17 -4.39
N VAL A 252 -14.35 2.11 -4.47
CA VAL A 252 -12.92 2.11 -4.13
C VAL A 252 -12.07 1.86 -5.38
N LEU A 253 -10.82 2.33 -5.35
CA LEU A 253 -9.85 2.13 -6.42
C LEU A 253 -9.03 0.87 -6.13
N MET A 254 -8.77 0.07 -7.17
CA MET A 254 -7.90 -1.10 -7.05
C MET A 254 -6.43 -0.68 -7.13
N LYS A 255 -5.62 -1.17 -6.21
CA LYS A 255 -4.17 -1.09 -6.24
C LYS A 255 -3.60 -2.51 -6.30
N GLU A 256 -2.80 -2.77 -7.34
CA GLU A 256 -2.17 -4.07 -7.55
C GLU A 256 -0.96 -4.24 -6.63
N HIS A 257 -0.87 -5.40 -6.00
CA HIS A 257 0.28 -5.79 -5.20
C HIS A 257 1.32 -6.57 -6.03
N ASN A 258 2.61 -6.49 -5.67
CA ASN A 258 3.67 -7.28 -6.31
C ASN A 258 3.86 -7.02 -7.81
N GLY A 259 3.87 -5.76 -8.23
CA GLY A 259 4.18 -5.36 -9.61
C GLY A 259 5.66 -5.46 -9.99
N ASP A 260 6.49 -6.05 -9.13
CA ASP A 260 7.91 -6.24 -9.36
C ASP A 260 8.19 -7.26 -10.47
N TYR A 261 9.23 -7.03 -11.24
CA TYR A 261 9.73 -7.92 -12.30
C TYR A 261 8.73 -8.23 -13.42
N LEU A 262 7.75 -7.36 -13.62
CA LEU A 262 6.87 -7.42 -14.77
C LEU A 262 7.59 -6.93 -16.03
N SER A 263 7.30 -7.55 -17.17
CA SER A 263 7.77 -7.09 -18.47
C SER A 263 7.15 -5.72 -18.83
N ASN A 264 7.82 -5.00 -19.73
CA ASN A 264 7.27 -3.75 -20.26
C ASN A 264 5.89 -3.96 -20.91
N GLU A 265 5.66 -5.12 -21.52
CA GLU A 265 4.38 -5.48 -22.14
C GLU A 265 3.29 -5.60 -21.08
N SER A 266 3.55 -6.31 -19.98
CA SER A 266 2.62 -6.44 -18.86
C SER A 266 2.33 -5.09 -18.21
N LEU A 267 3.34 -4.25 -17.99
CA LEU A 267 3.16 -2.90 -17.44
C LEU A 267 2.29 -2.01 -18.34
N LEU A 268 2.38 -2.14 -19.67
CA LEU A 268 1.54 -1.39 -20.61
C LEU A 268 0.05 -1.83 -20.57
N TRP A 269 -0.24 -3.04 -20.08
CA TRP A 269 -1.61 -3.49 -19.89
C TRP A 269 -2.29 -2.86 -18.66
N HIS A 270 -1.56 -2.49 -17.62
CA HIS A 270 -2.14 -1.93 -16.40
C HIS A 270 -3.13 -0.78 -16.65
N PRO A 271 -2.75 0.32 -17.33
CA PRO A 271 -3.69 1.40 -17.58
C PRO A 271 -4.82 1.01 -18.57
N ARG A 272 -4.57 0.07 -19.48
CA ARG A 272 -5.56 -0.41 -20.45
C ARG A 272 -6.65 -1.24 -19.79
N LEU A 273 -6.26 -2.04 -18.80
CA LEU A 273 -7.18 -2.88 -18.02
C LEU A 273 -7.89 -2.11 -16.91
N GLY A 274 -7.44 -0.90 -16.60
CA GLY A 274 -8.04 -0.06 -15.56
C GLY A 274 -7.51 -0.34 -14.15
N ILE A 275 -6.28 -0.85 -14.02
CA ILE A 275 -5.57 -0.92 -12.74
C ILE A 275 -5.18 0.51 -12.36
N HIS A 276 -5.64 0.96 -11.19
CA HIS A 276 -5.51 2.36 -10.80
C HIS A 276 -4.14 2.70 -10.22
N ALA A 277 -3.53 1.75 -9.50
CA ALA A 277 -2.19 1.88 -8.95
C ALA A 277 -1.49 0.51 -8.87
N VAL A 278 -0.16 0.50 -8.78
CA VAL A 278 0.67 -0.71 -8.63
C VAL A 278 1.84 -0.44 -7.70
N ASN A 279 2.17 -1.40 -6.83
CA ASN A 279 3.32 -1.34 -5.93
C ASN A 279 4.52 -2.11 -6.50
N VAL A 280 5.70 -1.49 -6.46
CA VAL A 280 6.99 -2.08 -6.83
C VAL A 280 8.01 -1.72 -5.74
N ALA A 281 8.72 -2.69 -5.20
CA ALA A 281 9.69 -2.44 -4.13
C ALA A 281 11.00 -3.24 -4.27
N PRO A 282 11.05 -4.57 -4.09
CA PRO A 282 12.31 -5.33 -4.08
C PRO A 282 13.08 -5.26 -5.39
N GLU A 283 12.41 -5.14 -6.52
CA GLU A 283 13.07 -5.03 -7.84
C GLU A 283 14.07 -3.88 -7.89
N PHE A 284 13.71 -2.70 -7.39
CA PHE A 284 14.60 -1.55 -7.42
C PHE A 284 15.84 -1.76 -6.56
N GLY A 285 15.72 -2.41 -5.40
CA GLY A 285 16.88 -2.77 -4.58
C GLY A 285 17.79 -3.79 -5.28
N VAL A 286 17.22 -4.77 -5.99
CA VAL A 286 17.99 -5.76 -6.75
C VAL A 286 18.70 -5.12 -7.93
N VAL A 287 18.04 -4.25 -8.69
CA VAL A 287 18.65 -3.53 -9.82
C VAL A 287 19.81 -2.66 -9.34
N GLU A 288 19.62 -1.91 -8.25
CA GLU A 288 20.67 -1.06 -7.67
C GLU A 288 21.90 -1.87 -7.21
N THR A 289 21.69 -3.05 -6.61
CA THR A 289 22.79 -3.89 -6.14
C THR A 289 23.52 -4.63 -7.25
N ARG A 290 22.95 -4.73 -8.45
CA ARG A 290 23.56 -5.36 -9.62
C ARG A 290 24.25 -4.38 -10.56
N SER A 291 24.00 -3.09 -10.40
CA SER A 291 24.62 -2.01 -11.17
C SER A 291 25.94 -1.57 -10.55
#